data_8c67defb3cd501519e2fbe9a4fbd0b55
#
_entry.id   8c67defb3cd501519e2fbe9a4fbd0b55
#
_cell.length_a   1.000
_cell.length_b   1.000
_cell.length_c   1.000
_cell.angle_alpha   90.00
_cell.angle_beta   90.00
_cell.angle_gamma   90.00
#
_symmetry.space_group_name_H-M   'P 1'
#
loop_
_entity.id
_entity.type
_entity.pdbx_description
1 polymer ?
#
loop_
_entity_poly.entity_id
_entity_poly.type
_entity_poly.pdbx_seq_one_letter_code
_entity_poly.pdbx_strand_id
1 'polypeptide(L)'
;MASLTRLPGQGRPKKGVLEKAEAGNPGGRELVVLDIPEAIGTVDLDGVEMPPVKEYMKAHQRNGEELMAEEIYTEVWVWLKKLDCETVVSPQMIEHYAMAQARYIQCQNAISEYGFLSKHPTTGAAIQSPYVAMAATFEKQATIAWNMIFQAVKENCIKDFSGLTPNDEMERLLRSRT
;
A
#
# COMPACT_ATOMS: atom_id res chain seq x y z
N MET A 1 -26.55 10.53 -25.66
CA MET A 1 -26.03 9.73 -24.52
C MET A 1 -24.79 8.98 -25.00
N ALA A 2 -23.61 9.42 -24.60
CA ALA A 2 -22.34 8.81 -25.04
C ALA A 2 -22.11 7.49 -24.32
N SER A 3 -22.02 6.40 -25.05
CA SER A 3 -21.63 5.08 -24.54
C SER A 3 -20.17 5.14 -24.11
N LEU A 4 -19.93 5.00 -22.80
CA LEU A 4 -18.59 4.85 -22.24
C LEU A 4 -18.00 3.53 -22.75
N THR A 5 -17.10 3.62 -23.71
CA THR A 5 -16.33 2.49 -24.25
C THR A 5 -15.44 1.94 -23.14
N ARG A 6 -15.73 0.75 -22.64
CA ARG A 6 -14.90 0.04 -21.67
C ARG A 6 -13.54 -0.28 -22.27
N LEU A 7 -12.47 0.10 -21.60
CA LEU A 7 -11.13 -0.29 -21.97
C LEU A 7 -10.95 -1.82 -21.84
N PRO A 8 -10.25 -2.48 -22.78
CA PRO A 8 -9.94 -3.90 -22.70
C PRO A 8 -9.10 -4.17 -21.44
N GLY A 9 -9.57 -5.07 -20.57
CA GLY A 9 -8.89 -5.44 -19.32
C GLY A 9 -9.57 -4.96 -18.03
N GLN A 10 -10.57 -4.08 -18.08
CA GLN A 10 -11.37 -3.69 -16.91
C GLN A 10 -12.57 -4.62 -16.75
N GLY A 11 -12.32 -5.87 -16.36
CA GLY A 11 -13.35 -6.76 -15.84
C GLY A 11 -13.76 -6.35 -14.41
N ARG A 12 -15.01 -6.67 -14.02
CA ARG A 12 -15.42 -6.55 -12.63
C ARG A 12 -14.47 -7.39 -11.76
N PRO A 13 -13.93 -6.87 -10.66
CA PRO A 13 -13.08 -7.64 -9.76
C PRO A 13 -13.81 -8.93 -9.33
N LYS A 14 -13.06 -10.02 -9.28
CA LYS A 14 -13.61 -11.34 -8.89
C LYS A 14 -14.07 -11.26 -7.45
N LYS A 15 -15.27 -11.70 -7.20
CA LYS A 15 -15.80 -11.82 -5.84
C LYS A 15 -15.04 -12.89 -5.08
N GLY A 16 -14.75 -12.64 -3.80
CA GLY A 16 -14.15 -13.61 -2.89
C GLY A 16 -15.01 -14.88 -2.76
N VAL A 17 -14.41 -15.96 -2.27
CA VAL A 17 -15.09 -17.25 -2.11
C VAL A 17 -16.24 -17.13 -1.10
N LEU A 18 -16.05 -16.41 0.00
CA LEU A 18 -17.07 -16.15 1.02
C LEU A 18 -18.26 -15.34 0.44
N GLU A 19 -17.97 -14.26 -0.29
CA GLU A 19 -19.00 -13.42 -0.92
C GLU A 19 -19.83 -14.21 -1.96
N LYS A 20 -19.22 -15.20 -2.62
CA LYS A 20 -19.91 -16.11 -3.54
C LYS A 20 -20.79 -17.13 -2.81
N ALA A 21 -20.30 -17.65 -1.66
CA ALA A 21 -21.04 -18.57 -0.82
C ALA A 21 -22.28 -17.89 -0.22
N GLU A 22 -22.14 -16.70 0.33
CA GLU A 22 -23.23 -15.88 0.87
C GLU A 22 -24.28 -15.50 -0.19
N ALA A 23 -23.82 -15.24 -1.42
CA ALA A 23 -24.70 -14.96 -2.56
C ALA A 23 -25.37 -16.22 -3.16
N GLY A 24 -25.25 -17.38 -2.51
CA GLY A 24 -25.86 -18.64 -2.97
C GLY A 24 -25.21 -19.24 -4.23
N ASN A 25 -23.97 -18.86 -4.53
CA ASN A 25 -23.18 -19.36 -5.67
C ASN A 25 -23.96 -19.35 -7.03
N PRO A 26 -24.42 -18.19 -7.49
CA PRO A 26 -25.31 -18.10 -8.67
C PRO A 26 -24.66 -18.61 -9.97
N GLY A 27 -23.36 -18.89 -9.97
CA GLY A 27 -22.64 -19.46 -11.11
C GLY A 27 -22.56 -20.99 -11.12
N GLY A 28 -23.07 -21.67 -10.09
CA GLY A 28 -23.11 -23.15 -9.99
C GLY A 28 -21.75 -23.85 -10.09
N ARG A 29 -20.63 -23.11 -10.04
CA ARG A 29 -19.29 -23.70 -10.04
C ARG A 29 -18.98 -24.21 -8.64
N GLU A 30 -18.44 -25.41 -8.56
CA GLU A 30 -17.97 -25.99 -7.32
C GLU A 30 -17.02 -24.96 -6.64
N LEU A 31 -17.45 -24.46 -5.49
CA LEU A 31 -16.60 -23.63 -4.65
C LEU A 31 -15.65 -24.59 -3.97
N VAL A 32 -14.45 -24.75 -4.50
CA VAL A 32 -13.39 -25.44 -3.81
C VAL A 32 -13.04 -24.58 -2.60
N VAL A 33 -13.73 -24.81 -1.49
CA VAL A 33 -13.20 -24.49 -0.19
C VAL A 33 -12.01 -25.43 -0.08
N LEU A 34 -10.81 -24.89 -0.21
CA LEU A 34 -9.62 -25.62 0.20
C LEU A 34 -9.90 -25.96 1.67
N ASP A 35 -10.21 -27.25 1.96
CA ASP A 35 -10.10 -27.78 3.30
C ASP A 35 -8.62 -27.53 3.67
N ILE A 36 -8.41 -26.42 4.35
CA ILE A 36 -7.14 -26.18 5.02
C ILE A 36 -7.09 -27.33 6.01
N PRO A 37 -6.20 -28.33 5.84
CA PRO A 37 -6.08 -29.41 6.80
C PRO A 37 -5.98 -28.73 8.16
N GLU A 38 -6.87 -29.12 9.09
CA GLU A 38 -6.90 -28.60 10.46
C GLU A 38 -5.47 -28.42 10.89
N ALA A 39 -5.10 -27.17 11.12
CA ALA A 39 -3.72 -26.75 11.23
C ALA A 39 -2.99 -27.73 12.15
N ILE A 40 -2.02 -28.44 11.59
CA ILE A 40 -1.12 -29.29 12.35
C ILE A 40 -0.46 -28.41 13.40
N GLY A 41 -1.08 -28.39 14.61
CA GLY A 41 -0.70 -27.53 15.71
C GLY A 41 -0.94 -26.06 15.37
N THR A 42 -1.78 -25.39 16.13
CA THR A 42 -1.82 -23.92 16.15
C THR A 42 -0.38 -23.42 16.25
N VAL A 43 0.18 -22.96 15.13
CA VAL A 43 1.41 -22.18 15.18
C VAL A 43 1.03 -21.00 16.04
N ASP A 44 1.65 -20.91 17.21
CA ASP A 44 1.45 -19.84 18.17
C ASP A 44 1.93 -18.56 17.46
N LEU A 45 1.00 -17.85 16.84
CA LEU A 45 1.27 -16.63 16.05
C LEU A 45 1.58 -15.43 16.94
N ASP A 46 1.47 -15.58 18.25
CA ASP A 46 1.81 -14.56 19.24
C ASP A 46 3.31 -14.19 19.24
N GLY A 47 4.13 -14.88 18.46
CA GLY A 47 5.58 -14.72 18.41
C GLY A 47 6.18 -14.36 17.06
N VAL A 48 5.41 -13.99 16.04
CA VAL A 48 6.02 -13.55 14.77
C VAL A 48 6.69 -12.20 14.98
N GLU A 49 8.03 -12.24 15.06
CA GLU A 49 8.84 -11.03 15.15
C GLU A 49 8.86 -10.32 13.80
N MET A 50 8.86 -8.98 13.86
CA MET A 50 9.03 -8.15 12.67
C MET A 50 10.38 -8.48 12.00
N PRO A 51 10.39 -8.80 10.70
CA PRO A 51 11.64 -8.99 9.98
C PRO A 51 12.54 -7.77 10.11
N PRO A 52 13.86 -7.95 10.24
CA PRO A 52 14.78 -6.83 10.39
C PRO A 52 14.72 -5.89 9.18
N VAL A 53 14.59 -4.60 9.47
CA VAL A 53 14.57 -3.56 8.44
C VAL A 53 15.92 -3.50 7.75
N LYS A 54 15.92 -3.49 6.42
CA LYS A 54 17.15 -3.49 5.62
C LYS A 54 17.86 -2.14 5.67
N GLU A 55 19.18 -2.17 5.61
CA GLU A 55 20.07 -0.99 5.70
C GLU A 55 19.69 0.15 4.73
N TYR A 56 19.28 -0.19 3.49
CA TYR A 56 18.92 0.84 2.51
C TYR A 56 17.65 1.63 2.87
N MET A 57 16.81 1.10 3.75
CA MET A 57 15.61 1.78 4.23
C MET A 57 15.93 2.81 5.33
N LYS A 58 17.07 2.62 6.02
CA LYS A 58 17.61 3.52 7.05
C LYS A 58 18.51 4.62 6.46
N ALA A 59 18.58 4.71 5.13
CA ALA A 59 19.44 5.65 4.45
C ALA A 59 19.03 7.10 4.75
N HIS A 60 20.00 7.94 5.01
CA HIS A 60 19.81 9.38 5.10
C HIS A 60 19.73 10.02 3.71
N GLN A 61 18.96 11.07 3.61
CA GLN A 61 18.90 11.92 2.43
C GLN A 61 20.19 12.74 2.33
N ARG A 62 20.44 13.38 1.18
CA ARG A 62 21.61 14.22 0.98
C ARG A 62 21.68 15.41 1.95
N ASN A 63 20.55 15.89 2.43
CA ASN A 63 20.45 16.96 3.44
C ASN A 63 20.65 16.47 4.87
N GLY A 64 20.89 15.17 5.09
CA GLY A 64 21.09 14.55 6.40
C GLY A 64 19.81 14.12 7.10
N GLU A 65 18.63 14.41 6.55
CA GLU A 65 17.35 13.93 7.07
C GLU A 65 17.16 12.43 6.81
N GLU A 66 16.44 11.75 7.69
CA GLU A 66 16.08 10.36 7.51
C GLU A 66 15.09 10.19 6.37
N LEU A 67 15.13 9.03 5.70
CA LEU A 67 14.24 8.76 4.57
C LEU A 67 12.81 8.42 4.99
N MET A 68 12.57 8.13 6.28
CA MET A 68 11.29 7.70 6.86
C MET A 68 10.76 6.33 6.35
N ALA A 69 11.54 5.59 5.56
CA ALA A 69 11.08 4.31 5.03
C ALA A 69 10.96 3.22 6.12
N GLU A 70 11.82 3.25 7.13
CA GLU A 70 11.75 2.36 8.29
C GLU A 70 10.48 2.59 9.12
N GLU A 71 10.10 3.85 9.34
CA GLU A 71 8.90 4.21 10.07
C GLU A 71 7.64 3.68 9.35
N ILE A 72 7.54 3.97 8.04
CA ILE A 72 6.41 3.52 7.21
C ILE A 72 6.34 1.98 7.18
N TYR A 73 7.46 1.29 7.08
CA TYR A 73 7.51 -0.17 7.13
C TYR A 73 6.97 -0.70 8.46
N THR A 74 7.41 -0.11 9.56
CA THR A 74 7.00 -0.49 10.92
C THR A 74 5.50 -0.25 11.13
N GLU A 75 4.98 0.89 10.68
CA GLU A 75 3.54 1.21 10.76
C GLU A 75 2.68 0.17 10.02
N VAL A 76 3.07 -0.19 8.79
CA VAL A 76 2.35 -1.19 8.00
C VAL A 76 2.43 -2.56 8.67
N TRP A 77 3.61 -2.93 9.20
CA TRP A 77 3.76 -4.20 9.92
C TRP A 77 2.88 -4.27 11.17
N VAL A 78 2.85 -3.21 11.98
CA VAL A 78 1.98 -3.11 13.18
C VAL A 78 0.51 -3.19 12.80
N TRP A 79 0.12 -2.56 11.68
CA TRP A 79 -1.24 -2.66 11.15
C TRP A 79 -1.59 -4.09 10.74
N LEU A 80 -0.72 -4.80 10.01
CA LEU A 80 -0.91 -6.21 9.64
C LEU A 80 -1.02 -7.11 10.88
N LYS A 81 -0.18 -6.87 11.89
CA LYS A 81 -0.20 -7.62 13.14
C LYS A 81 -1.53 -7.43 13.91
N LYS A 82 -2.11 -6.22 13.94
CA LYS A 82 -3.44 -5.97 14.53
C LYS A 82 -4.55 -6.78 13.84
N LEU A 83 -4.34 -7.14 12.57
CA LEU A 83 -5.28 -7.91 11.76
C LEU A 83 -4.98 -9.41 11.73
N ASP A 84 -3.92 -9.86 12.41
CA ASP A 84 -3.38 -11.24 12.36
C ASP A 84 -3.05 -11.68 10.92
N CYS A 85 -2.55 -10.75 10.11
CA CYS A 85 -2.28 -10.95 8.66
C CYS A 85 -0.80 -10.76 8.30
N GLU A 86 0.10 -10.70 9.26
CA GLU A 86 1.54 -10.49 9.04
C GLU A 86 2.21 -11.61 8.26
N THR A 87 1.68 -12.83 8.30
CA THR A 87 2.19 -13.98 7.55
C THR A 87 1.71 -14.04 6.10
N VAL A 88 0.62 -13.33 5.80
CA VAL A 88 -0.02 -13.33 4.48
C VAL A 88 0.71 -12.43 3.49
N VAL A 89 1.28 -11.33 3.99
CA VAL A 89 1.94 -10.32 3.17
C VAL A 89 3.45 -10.54 3.22
N SER A 90 4.06 -10.69 2.04
CA SER A 90 5.51 -10.79 1.95
C SER A 90 6.18 -9.51 2.47
N PRO A 91 7.22 -9.60 3.32
CA PRO A 91 8.00 -8.44 3.77
C PRO A 91 8.50 -7.56 2.63
N GLN A 92 8.85 -8.14 1.48
CA GLN A 92 9.28 -7.40 0.29
C GLN A 92 8.20 -6.48 -0.27
N MET A 93 6.92 -6.86 -0.18
CA MET A 93 5.82 -5.99 -0.63
C MET A 93 5.71 -4.76 0.27
N ILE A 94 5.89 -4.95 1.57
CA ILE A 94 5.90 -3.84 2.55
C ILE A 94 7.10 -2.93 2.30
N GLU A 95 8.29 -3.52 2.04
CA GLU A 95 9.50 -2.77 1.68
C GLU A 95 9.29 -1.90 0.43
N HIS A 96 8.70 -2.46 -0.62
CA HIS A 96 8.43 -1.72 -1.86
C HIS A 96 7.45 -0.56 -1.63
N TYR A 97 6.40 -0.79 -0.85
CA TYR A 97 5.47 0.26 -0.47
C TYR A 97 6.17 1.36 0.33
N ALA A 98 6.87 0.98 1.40
CA ALA A 98 7.53 1.91 2.30
C ALA A 98 8.57 2.78 1.56
N MET A 99 9.38 2.17 0.68
CA MET A 99 10.34 2.90 -0.14
C MET A 99 9.68 3.85 -1.14
N ALA A 100 8.64 3.41 -1.84
CA ALA A 100 7.93 4.25 -2.79
C ALA A 100 7.27 5.45 -2.08
N GLN A 101 6.64 5.22 -0.94
CA GLN A 101 5.98 6.25 -0.15
C GLN A 101 7.01 7.24 0.43
N ALA A 102 8.13 6.76 0.98
CA ALA A 102 9.20 7.62 1.48
C ALA A 102 9.80 8.52 0.38
N ARG A 103 10.03 7.97 -0.82
CA ARG A 103 10.50 8.75 -1.97
C ARG A 103 9.46 9.75 -2.48
N TYR A 104 8.18 9.40 -2.43
CA TYR A 104 7.11 10.36 -2.71
C TYR A 104 7.17 11.55 -1.75
N ILE A 105 7.25 11.30 -0.44
CA ILE A 105 7.37 12.35 0.58
C ILE A 105 8.61 13.22 0.32
N GLN A 106 9.75 12.60 0.03
CA GLN A 106 10.97 13.33 -0.32
C GLN A 106 10.78 14.26 -1.53
N CYS A 107 10.08 13.78 -2.58
CA CYS A 107 9.78 14.61 -3.74
C CYS A 107 8.84 15.77 -3.40
N GLN A 108 7.83 15.55 -2.55
CA GLN A 108 6.91 16.60 -2.11
C GLN A 108 7.62 17.68 -1.28
N ASN A 109 8.55 17.29 -0.42
CA ASN A 109 9.40 18.23 0.32
C ASN A 109 10.26 19.05 -0.64
N ALA A 110 10.89 18.41 -1.64
CA ALA A 110 11.67 19.10 -2.65
C ALA A 110 10.82 20.04 -3.51
N ILE A 111 9.58 19.66 -3.86
CA ILE A 111 8.65 20.57 -4.56
C ILE A 111 8.28 21.77 -3.69
N SER A 112 8.08 21.57 -2.39
CA SER A 112 7.76 22.66 -1.45
C SER A 112 8.93 23.61 -1.28
N GLU A 113 10.17 23.11 -1.31
CA GLU A 113 11.39 23.91 -1.19
C GLU A 113 11.75 24.62 -2.50
N TYR A 114 11.76 23.90 -3.64
CA TYR A 114 12.26 24.42 -4.93
C TYR A 114 11.15 24.89 -5.88
N GLY A 115 9.89 24.59 -5.60
CA GLY A 115 8.73 24.96 -6.40
C GLY A 115 8.43 24.00 -7.57
N PHE A 116 7.28 24.24 -8.20
CA PHE A 116 6.79 23.46 -9.33
C PHE A 116 7.51 23.72 -10.65
N LEU A 117 8.14 24.88 -10.75
CA LEU A 117 8.83 25.32 -11.96
C LEU A 117 10.33 25.43 -11.71
N SER A 118 11.11 24.99 -12.65
CA SER A 118 12.56 25.19 -12.71
C SER A 118 12.95 25.91 -14.00
N LYS A 119 14.17 26.43 -14.06
CA LYS A 119 14.70 27.05 -15.28
C LYS A 119 15.44 26.04 -16.12
N HIS A 120 15.14 26.00 -17.42
CA HIS A 120 15.90 25.19 -18.35
C HIS A 120 17.36 25.66 -18.39
N PRO A 121 18.35 24.76 -18.23
CA PRO A 121 19.76 25.15 -18.06
C PRO A 121 20.34 25.91 -19.25
N THR A 122 19.84 25.67 -20.47
CA THR A 122 20.36 26.28 -21.70
C THR A 122 19.53 27.49 -22.15
N THR A 123 18.19 27.41 -22.11
CA THR A 123 17.31 28.41 -22.67
C THR A 123 16.78 29.41 -21.63
N GLY A 124 16.90 29.09 -20.35
CA GLY A 124 16.33 29.89 -19.26
C GLY A 124 14.80 29.86 -19.17
N ALA A 125 14.13 29.16 -20.09
CA ALA A 125 12.68 29.05 -20.11
C ALA A 125 12.17 28.30 -18.88
N ALA A 126 10.98 28.67 -18.40
CA ALA A 126 10.34 27.94 -17.31
C ALA A 126 9.93 26.54 -17.77
N ILE A 127 10.36 25.52 -17.04
CA ILE A 127 10.01 24.12 -17.27
C ILE A 127 9.44 23.53 -15.98
N GLN A 128 8.69 22.44 -16.11
CA GLN A 128 8.22 21.70 -14.94
C GLN A 128 9.43 21.17 -14.16
N SER A 129 9.38 21.31 -12.83
CA SER A 129 10.40 20.71 -11.96
C SER A 129 10.44 19.19 -12.14
N PRO A 130 11.62 18.56 -12.26
CA PRO A 130 11.76 17.12 -12.38
C PRO A 130 11.16 16.36 -11.18
N TYR A 131 11.12 17.00 -10.02
CA TYR A 131 10.53 16.41 -8.81
C TYR A 131 9.04 16.12 -8.96
N VAL A 132 8.31 16.90 -9.76
CA VAL A 132 6.86 16.68 -10.00
C VAL A 132 6.61 15.38 -10.76
N ALA A 133 7.39 15.09 -11.79
CA ALA A 133 7.29 13.85 -12.55
C ALA A 133 7.72 12.63 -11.71
N MET A 134 8.77 12.80 -10.89
CA MET A 134 9.23 11.76 -9.97
C MET A 134 8.19 11.47 -8.88
N ALA A 135 7.57 12.50 -8.29
CA ALA A 135 6.50 12.35 -7.31
C ALA A 135 5.34 11.52 -7.87
N ALA A 136 4.84 11.86 -9.07
CA ALA A 136 3.77 11.11 -9.71
C ALA A 136 4.14 9.64 -9.99
N THR A 137 5.42 9.36 -10.28
CA THR A 137 5.91 7.99 -10.48
C THR A 137 5.90 7.21 -9.17
N PHE A 138 6.42 7.79 -8.09
CA PHE A 138 6.48 7.14 -6.80
C PHE A 138 5.09 6.97 -6.16
N GLU A 139 4.19 7.95 -6.31
CA GLU A 139 2.79 7.85 -5.91
C GLU A 139 2.10 6.65 -6.57
N LYS A 140 2.28 6.50 -7.89
CA LYS A 140 1.74 5.37 -8.63
C LYS A 140 2.30 4.03 -8.14
N GLN A 141 3.60 3.95 -7.89
CA GLN A 141 4.24 2.74 -7.36
C GLN A 141 3.74 2.41 -5.95
N ALA A 142 3.64 3.40 -5.07
CA ALA A 142 3.10 3.24 -3.74
C ALA A 142 1.64 2.75 -3.77
N THR A 143 0.81 3.35 -4.62
CA THR A 143 -0.60 2.95 -4.79
C THR A 143 -0.73 1.51 -5.29
N ILE A 144 0.10 1.09 -6.26
CA ILE A 144 0.08 -0.28 -6.75
C ILE A 144 0.49 -1.26 -5.64
N ALA A 145 1.60 -0.98 -4.95
CA ALA A 145 2.09 -1.83 -3.86
C ALA A 145 1.06 -1.93 -2.72
N TRP A 146 0.46 -0.79 -2.33
CA TRP A 146 -0.59 -0.75 -1.33
C TRP A 146 -1.82 -1.58 -1.72
N ASN A 147 -2.29 -1.44 -2.95
CA ASN A 147 -3.42 -2.22 -3.44
C ASN A 147 -3.15 -3.72 -3.42
N MET A 148 -1.92 -4.15 -3.72
CA MET A 148 -1.52 -5.55 -3.63
C MET A 148 -1.55 -6.05 -2.17
N ILE A 149 -1.01 -5.27 -1.23
CA ILE A 149 -1.04 -5.57 0.20
C ILE A 149 -2.50 -5.66 0.68
N PHE A 150 -3.30 -4.63 0.37
CA PHE A 150 -4.68 -4.55 0.81
C PHE A 150 -5.53 -5.69 0.23
N GLN A 151 -5.30 -6.07 -1.02
CA GLN A 151 -5.99 -7.19 -1.65
C GLN A 151 -5.62 -8.52 -0.99
N ALA A 152 -4.33 -8.76 -0.70
CA ALA A 152 -3.87 -9.95 0.00
C ALA A 152 -4.52 -10.06 1.40
N VAL A 153 -4.58 -8.94 2.11
CA VAL A 153 -5.22 -8.86 3.42
C VAL A 153 -6.73 -9.12 3.30
N LYS A 154 -7.41 -8.48 2.36
CA LYS A 154 -8.87 -8.64 2.14
C LYS A 154 -9.26 -10.08 1.78
N GLU A 155 -8.41 -10.81 1.06
CA GLU A 155 -8.69 -12.19 0.64
C GLU A 155 -8.45 -13.20 1.76
N ASN A 156 -7.59 -12.89 2.73
CA ASN A 156 -7.13 -13.85 3.72
C ASN A 156 -7.52 -13.53 5.16
N CYS A 157 -7.87 -12.29 5.46
CA CYS A 157 -8.27 -11.91 6.82
C CYS A 157 -9.76 -12.10 7.05
N ILE A 158 -10.08 -12.69 8.20
CA ILE A 158 -11.44 -13.00 8.65
C ILE A 158 -12.04 -11.80 9.41
N LYS A 159 -11.18 -10.89 9.92
CA LYS A 159 -11.63 -9.74 10.71
C LYS A 159 -12.28 -8.68 9.84
N ASP A 160 -13.40 -8.14 10.31
CA ASP A 160 -14.12 -7.04 9.65
C ASP A 160 -13.24 -5.80 9.52
N PHE A 161 -13.08 -5.33 8.29
CA PHE A 161 -12.26 -4.16 7.93
C PHE A 161 -12.92 -2.81 8.20
N SER A 162 -14.09 -2.78 8.83
CA SER A 162 -14.81 -1.54 9.07
C SER A 162 -14.02 -0.59 9.98
N GLY A 163 -13.17 0.22 9.41
CA GLY A 163 -12.58 1.38 10.06
C GLY A 163 -11.11 1.30 10.46
N LEU A 164 -10.28 0.45 9.85
CA LEU A 164 -8.90 0.22 10.32
C LEU A 164 -7.80 0.32 9.23
N THR A 165 -7.98 1.14 8.20
CA THR A 165 -6.83 1.45 7.35
C THR A 165 -5.92 2.48 8.04
N PRO A 166 -4.58 2.43 7.84
CA PRO A 166 -3.67 3.45 8.38
C PRO A 166 -4.06 4.88 7.96
N ASN A 167 -4.67 5.03 6.77
CA ASN A 167 -5.21 6.30 6.31
C ASN A 167 -6.42 6.78 7.12
N ASP A 168 -7.22 5.90 7.71
CA ASP A 168 -8.38 6.30 8.52
C ASP A 168 -7.95 6.91 9.85
N GLU A 169 -6.82 6.48 10.43
CA GLU A 169 -6.24 7.15 11.60
C GLU A 169 -5.74 8.55 11.25
N MET A 170 -5.14 8.73 10.09
CA MET A 170 -4.71 10.04 9.59
C MET A 170 -5.93 10.95 9.33
N GLU A 171 -6.98 10.44 8.71
CA GLU A 171 -8.22 11.19 8.48
C GLU A 171 -8.94 11.52 9.79
N ARG A 172 -8.90 10.61 10.77
CA ARG A 172 -9.41 10.84 12.13
C ARG A 172 -8.65 11.93 12.87
N LEU A 173 -7.32 11.98 12.74
CA LEU A 173 -6.48 13.04 13.31
C LEU A 173 -6.73 14.39 12.62
N LEU A 174 -6.97 14.40 11.31
CA LEU A 174 -7.31 15.62 10.57
C LEU A 174 -8.70 16.16 10.98
N ARG A 175 -9.69 15.28 11.17
CA ARG A 175 -11.04 15.66 11.64
C ARG A 175 -11.07 16.11 13.10
N SER A 176 -10.15 15.66 13.94
CA SER A 176 -10.08 16.09 15.35
C SER A 176 -9.43 17.46 15.55
N ARG A 177 -8.88 18.07 14.50
CA ARG A 177 -8.22 19.39 14.51
C ARG A 177 -9.11 20.53 13.99
N THR A 178 -10.34 20.25 13.55
CA THR A 178 -11.39 21.20 13.19
C THR A 178 -12.37 21.37 14.32
#